data_28d9b10b307e3f522dbe5621359fe689
#
_entry.id   28d9b10b307e3f522dbe5621359fe689
#
_cell.length_a   1.000
_cell.length_b   1.000
_cell.length_c   1.000
_cell.angle_alpha   90.00
_cell.angle_beta   90.00
_cell.angle_gamma   90.00
#
_symmetry.space_group_name_H-M   'P 1'
#
loop_
_entity.id
_entity.type
_entity.pdbx_description
1 polymer ?
#
loop_
_entity_poly.entity_id
_entity_poly.type
_entity_poly.pdbx_seq_one_letter_code
_entity_poly.pdbx_strand_id
1 'polypeptide(L)'
;MCTEVYGGGSNQIKVATGSLGRLGLLKALADAYNENYDTTLCFIYAGSGEALQLLKNKKVDLILVHSEKAEIQAIKEGWADKRTLIGSNEYCIVGPKDDPAGIKKIRNAVDVYKQIAEKKVKFFSRGDNSGTHVKEMEIWKEAGIVPSGKWYIVTKNNMTESLKVANKQKGYFMTENTTWFIGKHNYPSLDLLLSGDTNLLNIYHILLRKYNKTDYNEYAIKFHDFVKSEKGQEIIRNFGKEKYGISFFNDAKKTKSLIE
;
A
#
# COMPACT_ATOMS: atom_id res chain seq x y z
N MET A 1 -10.30 -11.15 -16.24
CA MET A 1 -10.38 -12.40 -15.40
C MET A 1 -10.10 -12.00 -13.97
N CYS A 2 -10.83 -12.55 -12.97
CA CYS A 2 -10.54 -12.29 -11.57
C CYS A 2 -9.22 -12.97 -11.17
N THR A 3 -8.44 -12.32 -10.33
CA THR A 3 -7.28 -12.94 -9.67
C THR A 3 -7.76 -13.96 -8.63
N GLU A 4 -8.74 -13.54 -7.82
CA GLU A 4 -9.42 -14.38 -6.85
C GLU A 4 -10.91 -14.00 -6.79
N VAL A 5 -11.73 -14.91 -6.24
CA VAL A 5 -13.17 -14.71 -6.08
C VAL A 5 -13.54 -15.00 -4.63
N TYR A 6 -14.29 -14.10 -4.00
CA TYR A 6 -14.74 -14.22 -2.61
C TYR A 6 -16.26 -14.25 -2.56
N GLY A 7 -16.82 -15.27 -1.92
CA GLY A 7 -18.26 -15.52 -1.87
C GLY A 7 -18.77 -16.33 -3.08
N GLY A 8 -20.07 -16.55 -3.11
CA GLY A 8 -20.75 -17.34 -4.15
C GLY A 8 -22.17 -16.83 -4.44
N GLY A 9 -22.46 -15.60 -4.07
CA GLY A 9 -23.77 -14.99 -4.28
C GLY A 9 -24.00 -14.54 -5.72
N SER A 10 -25.24 -14.21 -6.01
CA SER A 10 -25.72 -13.88 -7.36
C SER A 10 -25.27 -12.50 -7.85
N ASN A 11 -24.93 -11.58 -6.94
CA ASN A 11 -24.64 -10.20 -7.27
C ASN A 11 -23.12 -9.96 -7.31
N GLN A 12 -22.60 -9.64 -8.49
CA GLN A 12 -21.16 -9.49 -8.68
C GLN A 12 -20.69 -8.07 -8.37
N ILE A 13 -19.56 -7.97 -7.63
CA ILE A 13 -18.80 -6.73 -7.41
C ILE A 13 -17.38 -6.96 -7.91
N LYS A 14 -16.85 -6.08 -8.76
CA LYS A 14 -15.47 -6.14 -9.25
C LYS A 14 -14.62 -5.09 -8.57
N VAL A 15 -13.55 -5.52 -7.92
CA VAL A 15 -12.64 -4.67 -7.15
C VAL A 15 -11.20 -4.85 -7.62
N ALA A 16 -10.53 -3.74 -7.96
CA ALA A 16 -9.10 -3.78 -8.24
C ALA A 16 -8.30 -3.15 -7.11
N THR A 17 -7.23 -3.82 -6.69
CA THR A 17 -6.27 -3.35 -5.70
C THR A 17 -4.96 -4.11 -5.80
N GLY A 18 -3.90 -3.56 -5.17
CA GLY A 18 -2.58 -4.19 -5.10
C GLY A 18 -2.38 -5.00 -3.80
N SER A 19 -1.52 -4.48 -2.93
CA SER A 19 -1.09 -5.15 -1.68
C SER A 19 -2.25 -5.48 -0.73
N LEU A 20 -3.29 -4.65 -0.63
CA LEU A 20 -4.45 -4.93 0.22
C LEU A 20 -5.14 -6.27 -0.15
N GLY A 21 -5.22 -6.57 -1.44
CA GLY A 21 -5.75 -7.87 -1.90
C GLY A 21 -4.79 -9.01 -1.57
N ARG A 22 -3.51 -8.87 -1.94
CA ARG A 22 -2.49 -9.91 -1.70
C ARG A 22 -2.25 -10.23 -0.24
N LEU A 23 -2.36 -9.24 0.65
CA LEU A 23 -2.22 -9.43 2.10
C LEU A 23 -3.46 -10.08 2.72
N GLY A 24 -4.59 -10.13 1.99
CA GLY A 24 -5.84 -10.74 2.46
C GLY A 24 -6.80 -9.78 3.16
N LEU A 25 -6.49 -8.48 3.26
CA LEU A 25 -7.42 -7.51 3.87
C LEU A 25 -8.71 -7.39 3.05
N LEU A 26 -8.61 -7.35 1.70
CA LEU A 26 -9.80 -7.33 0.85
C LEU A 26 -10.65 -8.59 1.05
N LYS A 27 -10.02 -9.76 1.23
CA LYS A 27 -10.74 -11.00 1.53
C LYS A 27 -11.51 -10.90 2.84
N ALA A 28 -10.85 -10.43 3.91
CA ALA A 28 -11.50 -10.29 5.22
C ALA A 28 -12.70 -9.33 5.18
N LEU A 29 -12.59 -8.23 4.44
CA LEU A 29 -13.70 -7.30 4.23
C LEU A 29 -14.82 -7.93 3.40
N ALA A 30 -14.49 -8.67 2.34
CA ALA A 30 -15.46 -9.34 1.49
C ALA A 30 -16.21 -10.46 2.22
N ASP A 31 -15.51 -11.29 2.99
CA ASP A 31 -16.10 -12.38 3.78
C ASP A 31 -17.13 -11.79 4.77
N ALA A 32 -16.76 -10.77 5.54
CA ALA A 32 -17.65 -10.14 6.49
C ALA A 32 -18.84 -9.39 5.83
N TYR A 33 -18.65 -8.86 4.63
CA TYR A 33 -19.75 -8.25 3.85
C TYR A 33 -20.72 -9.31 3.35
N ASN A 34 -20.20 -10.43 2.83
CA ASN A 34 -20.99 -11.53 2.27
C ASN A 34 -21.84 -12.27 3.33
N GLU A 35 -21.54 -12.11 4.65
CA GLU A 35 -22.43 -12.63 5.72
C GLU A 35 -23.84 -12.02 5.65
N ASN A 36 -23.99 -10.82 5.10
CA ASN A 36 -25.26 -10.08 5.09
C ASN A 36 -25.81 -9.82 3.69
N TYR A 37 -25.04 -10.13 2.66
CA TYR A 37 -25.40 -9.85 1.26
C TYR A 37 -25.10 -11.05 0.35
N ASP A 38 -26.02 -11.36 -0.53
CA ASP A 38 -25.87 -12.41 -1.55
C ASP A 38 -24.96 -11.89 -2.69
N THR A 39 -23.65 -11.81 -2.41
CA THR A 39 -22.67 -11.22 -3.33
C THR A 39 -21.48 -12.14 -3.61
N THR A 40 -20.90 -11.92 -4.78
CA THR A 40 -19.61 -12.47 -5.22
C THR A 40 -18.67 -11.33 -5.53
N LEU A 41 -17.56 -11.21 -4.81
CA LEU A 41 -16.56 -10.19 -5.06
C LEU A 41 -15.44 -10.77 -5.92
N CYS A 42 -15.27 -10.20 -7.12
CA CYS A 42 -14.18 -10.50 -8.05
C CYS A 42 -13.01 -9.56 -7.76
N PHE A 43 -11.95 -10.09 -7.18
CA PHE A 43 -10.69 -9.37 -6.97
C PHE A 43 -9.84 -9.41 -8.24
N ILE A 44 -9.34 -8.24 -8.66
CA ILE A 44 -8.38 -8.08 -9.76
C ILE A 44 -7.12 -7.44 -9.18
N TYR A 45 -6.00 -8.17 -9.25
CA TYR A 45 -4.72 -7.62 -8.83
C TYR A 45 -4.26 -6.55 -9.82
N ALA A 46 -4.04 -5.34 -9.30
CA ALA A 46 -3.55 -4.21 -10.07
C ALA A 46 -2.83 -3.21 -9.16
N GLY A 47 -1.73 -2.64 -9.60
CA GLY A 47 -1.13 -1.48 -8.95
C GLY A 47 -2.04 -0.25 -9.08
N SER A 48 -1.82 0.80 -8.26
CA SER A 48 -2.73 1.96 -8.21
C SER A 48 -2.98 2.60 -9.59
N GLY A 49 -1.94 2.74 -10.41
CA GLY A 49 -2.10 3.30 -11.76
C GLY A 49 -2.96 2.44 -12.67
N GLU A 50 -2.73 1.13 -12.68
CA GLU A 50 -3.53 0.18 -13.47
C GLU A 50 -4.97 0.09 -12.94
N ALA A 51 -5.16 0.05 -11.62
CA ALA A 51 -6.48 0.04 -11.00
C ALA A 51 -7.31 1.27 -11.41
N LEU A 52 -6.70 2.46 -11.42
CA LEU A 52 -7.34 3.69 -11.91
C LEU A 52 -7.74 3.58 -13.39
N GLN A 53 -6.90 2.98 -14.25
CA GLN A 53 -7.26 2.75 -15.66
C GLN A 53 -8.41 1.74 -15.78
N LEU A 54 -8.43 0.68 -14.98
CA LEU A 54 -9.54 -0.28 -14.96
C LEU A 54 -10.85 0.40 -14.54
N LEU A 55 -10.81 1.29 -13.54
CA LEU A 55 -11.99 2.06 -13.11
C LEU A 55 -12.46 3.02 -14.20
N LYS A 56 -11.56 3.79 -14.82
CA LYS A 56 -11.87 4.72 -15.93
C LYS A 56 -12.52 4.01 -17.10
N ASN A 57 -12.02 2.81 -17.42
CA ASN A 57 -12.54 1.97 -18.52
C ASN A 57 -13.74 1.12 -18.11
N LYS A 58 -14.36 1.35 -16.94
CA LYS A 58 -15.53 0.64 -16.43
C LYS A 58 -15.36 -0.89 -16.34
N LYS A 59 -14.13 -1.36 -16.15
CA LYS A 59 -13.83 -2.80 -16.01
C LYS A 59 -14.02 -3.29 -14.58
N VAL A 60 -14.01 -2.37 -13.59
CA VAL A 60 -14.25 -2.62 -12.18
C VAL A 60 -15.26 -1.61 -11.62
N ASP A 61 -15.87 -1.96 -10.51
CA ASP A 61 -16.84 -1.12 -9.78
C ASP A 61 -16.15 -0.21 -8.76
N LEU A 62 -15.11 -0.74 -8.12
CA LEU A 62 -14.37 -0.12 -7.02
C LEU A 62 -12.87 -0.33 -7.19
N ILE A 63 -12.11 0.59 -6.64
CA ILE A 63 -10.66 0.42 -6.44
C ILE A 63 -10.27 0.81 -5.02
N LEU A 64 -9.26 0.12 -4.47
CA LEU A 64 -8.59 0.50 -3.22
C LEU A 64 -7.14 0.81 -3.57
N VAL A 65 -6.75 2.07 -3.48
CA VAL A 65 -5.50 2.60 -4.04
C VAL A 65 -4.83 3.61 -3.10
N HIS A 66 -3.59 3.95 -3.38
CA HIS A 66 -2.75 4.87 -2.62
C HIS A 66 -1.96 5.81 -3.55
N SER A 67 -2.65 6.50 -4.45
CA SER A 67 -2.06 7.43 -5.43
C SER A 67 -2.83 8.74 -5.43
N GLU A 68 -2.70 9.51 -4.37
CA GLU A 68 -3.54 10.66 -4.04
C GLU A 68 -3.76 11.63 -5.20
N LYS A 69 -2.68 12.06 -5.88
CA LYS A 69 -2.78 13.00 -6.99
C LYS A 69 -3.64 12.46 -8.13
N ALA A 70 -3.45 11.18 -8.49
CA ALA A 70 -4.20 10.53 -9.55
C ALA A 70 -5.66 10.28 -9.15
N GLU A 71 -5.92 9.96 -7.88
CA GLU A 71 -7.26 9.80 -7.31
C GLU A 71 -8.06 11.12 -7.36
N ILE A 72 -7.43 12.24 -6.94
CA ILE A 72 -8.03 13.57 -7.00
C ILE A 72 -8.32 13.95 -8.45
N GLN A 73 -7.41 13.65 -9.38
CA GLN A 73 -7.61 13.91 -10.79
C GLN A 73 -8.79 13.10 -11.35
N ALA A 74 -8.94 11.84 -10.95
CA ALA A 74 -10.08 10.98 -11.33
C ALA A 74 -11.44 11.57 -10.93
N ILE A 75 -11.51 12.14 -9.72
CA ILE A 75 -12.71 12.85 -9.24
C ILE A 75 -12.97 14.11 -10.08
N LYS A 76 -11.92 14.93 -10.32
CA LYS A 76 -12.04 16.17 -11.11
C LYS A 76 -12.49 15.90 -12.55
N GLU A 77 -12.00 14.84 -13.16
CA GLU A 77 -12.40 14.40 -14.51
C GLU A 77 -13.80 13.74 -14.55
N GLY A 78 -14.40 13.45 -13.41
CA GLY A 78 -15.78 12.99 -13.27
C GLY A 78 -16.03 11.54 -13.66
N TRP A 79 -14.99 10.70 -13.81
CA TRP A 79 -15.14 9.27 -14.06
C TRP A 79 -15.05 8.39 -12.81
N ALA A 80 -14.57 8.95 -11.68
CA ALA A 80 -14.63 8.35 -10.36
C ALA A 80 -15.53 9.16 -9.42
N ASP A 81 -16.03 8.49 -8.38
CA ASP A 81 -16.90 9.07 -7.35
C ASP A 81 -16.48 8.58 -5.96
N LYS A 82 -16.93 9.27 -4.91
CA LYS A 82 -16.80 8.88 -3.50
C LYS A 82 -15.38 8.47 -3.10
N ARG A 83 -14.36 9.30 -3.40
CA ARG A 83 -13.03 9.08 -2.84
C ARG A 83 -13.10 9.17 -1.30
N THR A 84 -12.91 8.03 -0.62
CA THR A 84 -13.07 7.91 0.83
C THR A 84 -11.80 7.32 1.44
N LEU A 85 -11.25 7.98 2.47
CA LEU A 85 -10.15 7.46 3.27
C LEU A 85 -10.60 6.18 3.99
N ILE A 86 -9.84 5.09 3.82
CA ILE A 86 -10.12 3.82 4.49
C ILE A 86 -9.08 3.44 5.54
N GLY A 87 -7.88 4.00 5.46
CA GLY A 87 -6.81 3.71 6.41
C GLY A 87 -5.42 3.92 5.82
N SER A 88 -4.41 3.50 6.55
CA SER A 88 -3.02 3.51 6.10
C SER A 88 -2.27 2.27 6.56
N ASN A 89 -1.24 1.88 5.82
CA ASN A 89 -0.13 1.14 6.37
C ASN A 89 1.12 2.02 6.34
N GLU A 90 2.27 1.45 6.69
CA GLU A 90 3.51 2.19 6.71
C GLU A 90 4.57 1.50 5.85
N TYR A 91 5.41 2.30 5.23
CA TYR A 91 6.72 1.87 4.82
C TYR A 91 7.67 1.91 6.02
N CYS A 92 8.75 1.17 5.92
CA CYS A 92 9.85 1.24 6.86
C CYS A 92 11.18 1.18 6.11
N ILE A 93 12.24 1.64 6.74
CA ILE A 93 13.58 1.55 6.21
C ILE A 93 14.31 0.46 6.97
N VAL A 94 14.75 -0.55 6.23
CA VAL A 94 15.60 -1.63 6.73
C VAL A 94 17.02 -1.46 6.21
N GLY A 95 17.99 -1.99 6.93
CA GLY A 95 19.38 -1.91 6.52
C GLY A 95 20.27 -2.85 7.32
N PRO A 96 21.58 -2.84 7.05
CA PRO A 96 22.55 -3.69 7.75
C PRO A 96 22.48 -3.53 9.26
N LYS A 97 22.64 -4.61 10.01
CA LYS A 97 22.61 -4.61 11.49
C LYS A 97 23.67 -3.70 12.11
N ASP A 98 24.84 -3.61 11.47
CA ASP A 98 25.97 -2.76 11.85
C ASP A 98 25.78 -1.27 11.48
N ASP A 99 24.70 -0.95 10.73
CA ASP A 99 24.27 0.40 10.38
C ASP A 99 25.40 1.34 9.95
N PRO A 100 26.11 1.06 8.85
CA PRO A 100 27.27 1.85 8.42
C PRO A 100 26.94 3.31 8.07
N ALA A 101 25.67 3.65 7.82
CA ALA A 101 25.23 5.03 7.66
C ALA A 101 24.97 5.74 8.99
N GLY A 102 24.76 4.99 10.10
CA GLY A 102 24.45 5.56 11.41
C GLY A 102 23.04 6.14 11.53
N ILE A 103 22.06 5.54 10.86
CA ILE A 103 20.69 6.09 10.79
C ILE A 103 19.77 5.69 11.94
N LYS A 104 20.16 4.72 12.79
CA LYS A 104 19.32 4.22 13.92
C LYS A 104 18.78 5.30 14.84
N LYS A 105 19.50 6.44 14.97
CA LYS A 105 19.10 7.56 15.83
C LYS A 105 18.27 8.63 15.11
N ILE A 106 18.17 8.57 13.79
CA ILE A 106 17.41 9.52 12.98
C ILE A 106 15.93 9.10 13.02
N ARG A 107 15.02 10.07 13.09
CA ARG A 107 13.59 9.84 13.30
C ARG A 107 12.71 10.23 12.12
N ASN A 108 13.28 10.77 11.05
CA ASN A 108 12.55 11.10 9.83
C ASN A 108 13.24 10.52 8.58
N ALA A 109 12.45 10.16 7.60
CA ALA A 109 12.91 9.49 6.39
C ALA A 109 13.78 10.39 5.51
N VAL A 110 13.49 11.69 5.45
CA VAL A 110 14.24 12.65 4.64
C VAL A 110 15.68 12.75 5.10
N ASP A 111 15.92 12.86 6.41
CA ASP A 111 17.27 12.93 6.96
C ASP A 111 17.99 11.58 6.87
N VAL A 112 17.26 10.46 7.01
CA VAL A 112 17.81 9.12 6.74
C VAL A 112 18.34 9.03 5.31
N TYR A 113 17.57 9.48 4.33
CA TYR A 113 17.96 9.46 2.92
C TYR A 113 19.17 10.38 2.65
N LYS A 114 19.21 11.57 3.26
CA LYS A 114 20.40 12.47 3.20
C LYS A 114 21.64 11.78 3.74
N GLN A 115 21.52 11.14 4.91
CA GLN A 115 22.63 10.44 5.55
C GLN A 115 23.16 9.27 4.72
N ILE A 116 22.27 8.47 4.14
CA ILE A 116 22.62 7.36 3.24
C ILE A 116 23.37 7.88 2.00
N ALA A 117 22.90 8.96 1.40
CA ALA A 117 23.54 9.57 0.23
C ALA A 117 24.88 10.20 0.56
N GLU A 118 25.00 10.90 1.69
CA GLU A 118 26.27 11.48 2.15
C GLU A 118 27.35 10.41 2.36
N LYS A 119 26.98 9.33 3.04
CA LYS A 119 27.89 8.19 3.30
C LYS A 119 28.12 7.32 2.07
N LYS A 120 27.34 7.51 0.99
CA LYS A 120 27.41 6.69 -0.23
C LYS A 120 27.35 5.18 0.03
N VAL A 121 26.60 4.78 1.06
CA VAL A 121 26.35 3.37 1.39
C VAL A 121 25.30 2.79 0.47
N LYS A 122 25.34 1.49 0.23
CA LYS A 122 24.40 0.83 -0.71
C LYS A 122 22.95 1.06 -0.33
N PHE A 123 22.20 1.66 -1.22
CA PHE A 123 20.75 1.76 -1.17
C PHE A 123 20.15 1.05 -2.38
N PHE A 124 19.17 0.20 -2.13
CA PHE A 124 18.47 -0.56 -3.16
C PHE A 124 17.13 0.08 -3.46
N SER A 125 16.89 0.31 -4.73
CA SER A 125 15.61 0.80 -5.26
C SER A 125 14.93 -0.28 -6.07
N ARG A 126 13.62 -0.33 -6.05
CA ARG A 126 12.87 -1.19 -6.97
C ARG A 126 12.99 -0.70 -8.41
N GLY A 127 12.92 0.60 -8.65
CA GLY A 127 13.03 1.22 -9.97
C GLY A 127 11.97 0.77 -10.99
N ASP A 128 10.79 0.31 -10.51
CA ASP A 128 9.74 -0.35 -11.31
C ASP A 128 8.45 0.45 -11.42
N ASN A 129 8.47 1.72 -11.00
CA ASN A 129 7.31 2.62 -10.94
C ASN A 129 6.14 2.11 -10.07
N SER A 130 6.38 1.14 -9.19
CA SER A 130 5.41 0.74 -8.17
C SER A 130 5.17 1.85 -7.15
N GLY A 131 4.10 1.73 -6.35
CA GLY A 131 3.81 2.68 -5.27
C GLY A 131 4.98 2.88 -4.31
N THR A 132 5.74 1.81 -4.00
CA THR A 132 6.98 1.91 -3.19
C THR A 132 8.03 2.74 -3.88
N HIS A 133 8.29 2.51 -5.18
CA HIS A 133 9.28 3.29 -5.92
C HIS A 133 8.86 4.76 -6.04
N VAL A 134 7.58 5.03 -6.28
CA VAL A 134 7.06 6.41 -6.32
C VAL A 134 7.29 7.11 -4.98
N LYS A 135 6.93 6.46 -3.86
CA LYS A 135 7.15 6.99 -2.51
C LYS A 135 8.65 7.22 -2.21
N GLU A 136 9.50 6.28 -2.59
CA GLU A 136 10.96 6.42 -2.48
C GLU A 136 11.45 7.68 -3.20
N MET A 137 11.00 7.89 -4.44
CA MET A 137 11.40 9.06 -5.24
C MET A 137 10.85 10.38 -4.68
N GLU A 138 9.67 10.36 -4.04
CA GLU A 138 9.14 11.52 -3.31
C GLU A 138 10.07 11.92 -2.15
N ILE A 139 10.54 10.95 -1.35
CA ILE A 139 11.46 11.20 -0.23
C ILE A 139 12.81 11.71 -0.74
N TRP A 140 13.37 11.12 -1.80
CA TRP A 140 14.60 11.61 -2.44
C TRP A 140 14.46 13.06 -2.90
N LYS A 141 13.33 13.39 -3.54
CA LYS A 141 13.02 14.76 -3.98
C LYS A 141 12.94 15.73 -2.80
N GLU A 142 12.28 15.34 -1.71
CA GLU A 142 12.17 16.13 -0.48
C GLU A 142 13.53 16.33 0.19
N ALA A 143 14.39 15.32 0.14
CA ALA A 143 15.78 15.42 0.56
C ALA A 143 16.64 16.34 -0.31
N GLY A 144 16.14 16.80 -1.47
CA GLY A 144 16.87 17.62 -2.43
C GLY A 144 17.93 16.81 -3.20
N ILE A 145 17.78 15.49 -3.32
CA ILE A 145 18.78 14.59 -3.88
C ILE A 145 18.20 13.87 -5.11
N VAL A 146 18.98 13.84 -6.18
CA VAL A 146 18.77 12.92 -7.32
C VAL A 146 19.71 11.75 -7.14
N PRO A 147 19.20 10.58 -6.66
CA PRO A 147 20.08 9.46 -6.33
C PRO A 147 20.74 8.89 -7.59
N SER A 148 22.07 8.70 -7.56
CA SER A 148 22.83 8.20 -8.70
C SER A 148 24.18 7.64 -8.26
N GLY A 149 24.83 6.91 -9.16
CA GLY A 149 26.16 6.35 -8.92
C GLY A 149 26.13 4.93 -8.29
N LYS A 150 27.31 4.44 -7.91
CA LYS A 150 27.50 3.02 -7.51
C LYS A 150 26.79 2.62 -6.21
N TRP A 151 26.39 3.58 -5.38
CA TRP A 151 25.73 3.34 -4.12
C TRP A 151 24.20 3.18 -4.27
N TYR A 152 23.60 3.73 -5.34
CA TYR A 152 22.18 3.63 -5.64
C TYR A 152 21.95 2.53 -6.68
N ILE A 153 21.39 1.41 -6.24
CA ILE A 153 21.31 0.17 -7.02
C ILE A 153 19.84 -0.13 -7.34
N VAL A 154 19.51 -0.03 -8.63
CA VAL A 154 18.16 -0.36 -9.12
C VAL A 154 18.05 -1.85 -9.36
N THR A 155 17.15 -2.51 -8.65
CA THR A 155 16.96 -3.97 -8.73
C THR A 155 16.02 -4.40 -9.86
N LYS A 156 15.06 -3.58 -10.24
CA LYS A 156 13.93 -3.87 -11.15
C LYS A 156 13.13 -5.13 -10.74
N ASN A 157 13.11 -5.43 -9.46
CA ASN A 157 12.45 -6.59 -8.88
C ASN A 157 11.23 -6.19 -8.06
N ASN A 158 10.37 -7.17 -7.75
CA ASN A 158 9.32 -6.99 -6.74
C ASN A 158 9.92 -6.79 -5.33
N MET A 159 9.06 -6.48 -4.36
CA MET A 159 9.44 -6.18 -2.98
C MET A 159 10.29 -7.27 -2.33
N THR A 160 9.83 -8.51 -2.41
CA THR A 160 10.49 -9.66 -1.77
C THR A 160 11.88 -9.95 -2.36
N GLU A 161 11.97 -9.91 -3.68
CA GLU A 161 13.27 -10.13 -4.36
C GLU A 161 14.25 -8.97 -4.10
N SER A 162 13.77 -7.74 -4.03
CA SER A 162 14.61 -6.59 -3.66
C SER A 162 15.12 -6.70 -2.22
N LEU A 163 14.29 -7.16 -1.27
CA LEU A 163 14.71 -7.47 0.11
C LEU A 163 15.79 -8.55 0.17
N LYS A 164 15.66 -9.62 -0.64
CA LYS A 164 16.69 -10.68 -0.73
C LYS A 164 18.03 -10.10 -1.21
N VAL A 165 18.00 -9.23 -2.22
CA VAL A 165 19.21 -8.57 -2.75
C VAL A 165 19.82 -7.67 -1.68
N ALA A 166 19.01 -6.84 -1.01
CA ALA A 166 19.45 -5.96 0.07
C ALA A 166 20.08 -6.76 1.24
N ASN A 167 19.46 -7.87 1.63
CA ASN A 167 20.00 -8.77 2.66
C ASN A 167 21.37 -9.38 2.25
N LYS A 168 21.44 -9.93 1.04
CA LYS A 168 22.68 -10.56 0.52
C LYS A 168 23.85 -9.56 0.43
N GLN A 169 23.55 -8.33 0.01
CA GLN A 169 24.57 -7.31 -0.23
C GLN A 169 24.72 -6.31 0.94
N LYS A 170 24.00 -6.51 2.05
CA LYS A 170 24.02 -5.67 3.24
C LYS A 170 23.82 -4.19 2.90
N GLY A 171 22.67 -3.84 2.33
CA GLY A 171 22.34 -2.46 1.97
C GLY A 171 20.99 -2.03 2.51
N TYR A 172 20.71 -0.74 2.40
CA TYR A 172 19.46 -0.12 2.85
C TYR A 172 18.37 -0.32 1.81
N PHE A 173 17.13 -0.45 2.27
CA PHE A 173 15.97 -0.62 1.41
C PHE A 173 14.70 -0.11 2.11
N MET A 174 13.81 0.54 1.36
CA MET A 174 12.47 0.89 1.84
C MET A 174 11.49 -0.22 1.47
N THR A 175 10.78 -0.75 2.44
CA THR A 175 9.79 -1.82 2.27
C THR A 175 8.50 -1.50 3.00
N GLU A 176 7.39 -2.15 2.64
CA GLU A 176 6.19 -2.12 3.49
C GLU A 176 6.48 -2.83 4.81
N ASN A 177 6.02 -2.24 5.91
CA ASN A 177 6.21 -2.81 7.25
C ASN A 177 5.62 -4.22 7.35
N THR A 178 4.47 -4.48 6.72
CA THR A 178 3.83 -5.80 6.64
C THR A 178 4.75 -6.84 6.00
N THR A 179 5.38 -6.51 4.86
CA THR A 179 6.32 -7.40 4.18
C THR A 179 7.52 -7.70 5.09
N TRP A 180 8.02 -6.68 5.79
CA TRP A 180 9.10 -6.86 6.75
C TRP A 180 8.71 -7.76 7.91
N PHE A 181 7.62 -7.48 8.62
CA PHE A 181 7.22 -8.24 9.80
C PHE A 181 6.91 -9.70 9.48
N ILE A 182 6.29 -9.99 8.34
CA ILE A 182 6.01 -11.36 7.91
C ILE A 182 7.28 -12.11 7.54
N GLY A 183 8.22 -11.44 6.85
CA GLY A 183 9.37 -12.08 6.21
C GLY A 183 10.72 -11.87 6.91
N LYS A 184 10.84 -11.08 7.98
CA LYS A 184 12.12 -10.66 8.57
C LYS A 184 13.08 -11.78 8.93
N HIS A 185 12.55 -12.96 9.29
CA HIS A 185 13.35 -14.14 9.60
C HIS A 185 14.16 -14.65 8.39
N ASN A 186 13.75 -14.32 7.17
CA ASN A 186 14.46 -14.66 5.93
C ASN A 186 15.59 -13.66 5.59
N TYR A 187 15.72 -12.57 6.37
CA TYR A 187 16.67 -11.50 6.10
C TYR A 187 17.62 -11.25 7.28
N PRO A 188 18.42 -12.26 7.68
CA PRO A 188 19.19 -12.23 8.92
C PRO A 188 20.28 -11.16 8.97
N SER A 189 20.71 -10.58 7.83
CA SER A 189 21.70 -9.50 7.77
C SER A 189 21.12 -8.11 7.98
N LEU A 190 19.78 -7.98 7.91
CA LEU A 190 19.07 -6.70 8.01
C LEU A 190 18.41 -6.52 9.38
N ASP A 191 18.15 -5.27 9.71
CA ASP A 191 17.35 -4.86 10.86
C ASP A 191 16.39 -3.74 10.46
N LEU A 192 15.32 -3.53 11.25
CA LEU A 192 14.44 -2.37 11.13
C LEU A 192 15.14 -1.15 11.73
N LEU A 193 15.41 -0.15 10.90
CA LEU A 193 16.16 1.04 11.30
C LEU A 193 15.31 2.29 11.45
N LEU A 194 14.24 2.43 10.65
CA LEU A 194 13.26 3.51 10.79
C LEU A 194 11.84 3.03 10.51
N SER A 195 10.91 3.42 11.37
CA SER A 195 9.45 3.32 11.22
C SER A 195 8.77 4.44 11.99
N GLY A 196 7.47 4.67 11.75
CA GLY A 196 6.67 5.64 12.50
C GLY A 196 6.84 7.10 12.05
N ASP A 197 7.48 7.37 10.92
CA ASP A 197 7.54 8.69 10.32
C ASP A 197 6.34 8.92 9.38
N THR A 198 5.73 10.10 9.44
CA THR A 198 4.59 10.48 8.59
C THR A 198 4.92 10.44 7.10
N ASN A 199 6.16 10.71 6.71
CA ASN A 199 6.62 10.56 5.31
C ASN A 199 6.60 9.10 4.82
N LEU A 200 6.57 8.14 5.75
CA LEU A 200 6.47 6.72 5.43
C LEU A 200 5.02 6.21 5.43
N LEU A 201 4.04 7.06 5.70
CA LEU A 201 2.64 6.64 5.61
C LEU A 201 2.25 6.35 4.17
N ASN A 202 1.54 5.24 4.02
CA ASN A 202 0.95 4.79 2.78
C ASN A 202 -0.57 4.79 2.94
N ILE A 203 -1.21 5.87 2.48
CA ILE A 203 -2.60 6.21 2.74
C ILE A 203 -3.48 5.63 1.64
N TYR A 204 -4.47 4.84 2.02
CA TYR A 204 -5.39 4.19 1.10
C TYR A 204 -6.75 4.86 1.07
N HIS A 205 -7.25 5.01 -0.15
CA HIS A 205 -8.63 5.42 -0.41
C HIS A 205 -9.37 4.35 -1.20
N ILE A 206 -10.67 4.27 -0.96
CA ILE A 206 -11.61 3.54 -1.81
C ILE A 206 -12.31 4.54 -2.73
N LEU A 207 -12.37 4.23 -4.01
CA LEU A 207 -13.09 5.01 -5.01
C LEU A 207 -14.12 4.13 -5.71
N LEU A 208 -15.32 4.69 -5.92
CA LEU A 208 -16.32 4.11 -6.82
C LEU A 208 -16.12 4.63 -8.23
N ARG A 209 -16.44 3.83 -9.25
CA ARG A 209 -16.62 4.39 -10.58
C ARG A 209 -17.87 5.28 -10.62
N LYS A 210 -17.87 6.24 -11.51
CA LYS A 210 -19.09 7.02 -11.78
C LYS A 210 -20.12 6.16 -12.47
N TYR A 211 -21.24 5.93 -11.81
CA TYR A 211 -22.38 5.21 -12.38
C TYR A 211 -23.31 6.15 -13.15
N ASN A 212 -24.02 5.61 -14.13
CA ASN A 212 -25.19 6.21 -14.74
C ASN A 212 -26.43 5.36 -14.41
N LYS A 213 -27.60 5.75 -14.90
CA LYS A 213 -28.87 5.05 -14.61
C LYS A 213 -28.94 3.62 -15.16
N THR A 214 -28.14 3.30 -16.19
CA THR A 214 -28.22 2.02 -16.89
C THR A 214 -27.17 1.00 -16.46
N ASP A 215 -26.11 1.45 -15.77
CA ASP A 215 -25.01 0.59 -15.34
C ASP A 215 -24.79 0.60 -13.81
N TYR A 216 -25.86 0.93 -13.05
CA TYR A 216 -25.83 1.06 -11.60
C TYR A 216 -25.62 -0.28 -10.91
N ASN A 217 -24.65 -0.33 -9.96
CA ASN A 217 -24.41 -1.48 -9.10
C ASN A 217 -24.57 -1.08 -7.63
N GLU A 218 -25.75 -1.35 -7.08
CA GLU A 218 -26.06 -1.01 -5.68
C GLU A 218 -25.20 -1.75 -4.66
N TYR A 219 -24.80 -2.99 -4.97
CA TYR A 219 -23.96 -3.80 -4.06
C TYR A 219 -22.54 -3.25 -3.97
N ALA A 220 -22.01 -2.70 -5.04
CA ALA A 220 -20.73 -2.01 -5.00
C ALA A 220 -20.79 -0.74 -4.13
N ILE A 221 -21.88 0.00 -4.17
CA ILE A 221 -22.10 1.16 -3.30
C ILE A 221 -22.25 0.73 -1.85
N LYS A 222 -23.03 -0.33 -1.56
CA LYS A 222 -23.17 -0.90 -0.24
C LYS A 222 -21.83 -1.44 0.30
N PHE A 223 -21.01 -2.06 -0.55
CA PHE A 223 -19.67 -2.51 -0.16
C PHE A 223 -18.75 -1.33 0.18
N HIS A 224 -18.76 -0.25 -0.62
CA HIS A 224 -18.05 0.98 -0.28
C HIS A 224 -18.49 1.52 1.09
N ASP A 225 -19.80 1.57 1.35
CA ASP A 225 -20.35 2.07 2.60
C ASP A 225 -20.05 1.14 3.79
N PHE A 226 -19.99 -0.17 3.55
CA PHE A 226 -19.53 -1.17 4.53
C PHE A 226 -18.06 -0.96 4.92
N VAL A 227 -17.16 -0.76 3.96
CA VAL A 227 -15.73 -0.55 4.25
C VAL A 227 -15.50 0.66 5.15
N LYS A 228 -16.27 1.75 5.00
CA LYS A 228 -16.19 2.93 5.87
C LYS A 228 -16.98 2.82 7.18
N SER A 229 -17.83 1.81 7.34
CA SER A 229 -18.61 1.59 8.56
C SER A 229 -17.70 1.19 9.72
N GLU A 230 -18.23 1.26 10.97
CA GLU A 230 -17.46 0.82 12.16
C GLU A 230 -17.00 -0.63 12.03
N LYS A 231 -17.86 -1.56 11.53
CA LYS A 231 -17.49 -2.97 11.31
C LYS A 231 -16.34 -3.10 10.30
N GLY A 232 -16.41 -2.40 9.18
CA GLY A 232 -15.32 -2.40 8.17
C GLY A 232 -14.02 -1.82 8.72
N GLN A 233 -14.11 -0.71 9.46
CA GLN A 233 -12.96 -0.06 10.07
C GLN A 233 -12.36 -0.89 11.21
N GLU A 234 -13.16 -1.64 11.96
CA GLU A 234 -12.69 -2.59 12.96
C GLU A 234 -11.88 -3.73 12.31
N ILE A 235 -12.34 -4.27 11.19
CA ILE A 235 -11.59 -5.28 10.42
C ILE A 235 -10.23 -4.72 10.00
N ILE A 236 -10.19 -3.49 9.46
CA ILE A 236 -8.94 -2.83 9.05
C ILE A 236 -8.01 -2.66 10.26
N ARG A 237 -8.50 -2.09 11.36
CA ARG A 237 -7.75 -1.82 12.59
C ARG A 237 -7.18 -3.07 13.26
N ASN A 238 -7.84 -4.21 13.13
CA ASN A 238 -7.44 -5.46 13.76
C ASN A 238 -6.72 -6.42 12.82
N PHE A 239 -6.64 -6.09 11.53
CA PHE A 239 -6.03 -6.98 10.54
C PHE A 239 -4.56 -7.29 10.87
N GLY A 240 -4.25 -8.56 11.00
CA GLY A 240 -2.93 -9.07 11.36
C GLY A 240 -2.74 -9.36 12.85
N LYS A 241 -3.54 -8.78 13.76
CA LYS A 241 -3.35 -8.95 15.21
C LYS A 241 -3.43 -10.39 15.67
N GLU A 242 -4.42 -11.13 15.23
CA GLU A 242 -4.61 -12.53 15.63
C GLU A 242 -3.42 -13.40 15.22
N LYS A 243 -2.97 -13.28 13.99
CA LYS A 243 -1.92 -14.14 13.43
C LYS A 243 -0.51 -13.69 13.79
N TYR A 244 -0.27 -12.37 13.90
CA TYR A 244 1.08 -11.81 14.00
C TYR A 244 1.30 -10.99 15.28
N GLY A 245 0.28 -10.85 16.13
CA GLY A 245 0.34 -10.07 17.37
C GLY A 245 0.35 -8.54 17.17
N ILE A 246 0.33 -8.07 15.93
CA ILE A 246 0.37 -6.65 15.57
C ILE A 246 -0.66 -6.34 14.47
N SER A 247 -1.21 -5.13 14.49
CA SER A 247 -2.02 -4.63 13.39
C SER A 247 -1.12 -4.19 12.22
N PHE A 248 -1.52 -4.54 11.01
CA PHE A 248 -0.82 -4.13 9.79
C PHE A 248 -1.34 -2.83 9.21
N PHE A 249 -2.51 -2.37 9.66
CA PHE A 249 -3.14 -1.15 9.16
C PHE A 249 -3.66 -0.29 10.31
N ASN A 250 -3.58 1.01 10.12
CA ASN A 250 -4.35 1.99 10.85
C ASN A 250 -5.71 2.14 10.17
N ASP A 251 -6.79 2.27 10.92
CA ASP A 251 -8.08 2.66 10.39
C ASP A 251 -8.10 4.13 9.92
N ALA A 252 -9.18 4.57 9.30
CA ALA A 252 -9.32 5.93 8.80
C ALA A 252 -9.20 6.98 9.93
N LYS A 253 -9.76 6.71 11.12
CA LYS A 253 -9.69 7.62 12.27
C LYS A 253 -8.25 7.81 12.74
N LYS A 254 -7.52 6.73 12.94
CA LYS A 254 -6.11 6.78 13.32
C LYS A 254 -5.26 7.42 12.23
N THR A 255 -5.48 7.05 10.97
CA THR A 255 -4.76 7.65 9.82
C THR A 255 -4.95 9.16 9.79
N LYS A 256 -6.19 9.64 9.96
CA LYS A 256 -6.49 11.06 9.98
C LYS A 256 -5.72 11.79 11.08
N SER A 257 -5.66 11.23 12.29
CA SER A 257 -4.90 11.82 13.40
C SER A 257 -3.37 11.81 13.22
N LEU A 258 -2.83 11.11 12.23
CA LEU A 258 -1.39 11.09 11.91
C LEU A 258 -1.01 12.13 10.85
N ILE A 259 -1.98 12.64 10.07
CA ILE A 259 -1.74 13.57 8.96
C ILE A 259 -2.28 15.00 9.24
N GLU A 260 -3.08 15.19 10.29
CA GLU A 260 -3.53 16.48 10.85
C GLU A 260 -2.55 16.98 11.91
#